data_8e6b89a2453de892d9a7bfea4ad79fb2
#
_entry.id   8e6b89a2453de892d9a7bfea4ad79fb2
#
_cell.length_a   1.000
_cell.length_b   1.000
_cell.length_c   1.000
_cell.angle_alpha   90.00
_cell.angle_beta   90.00
_cell.angle_gamma   90.00
#
_symmetry.space_group_name_H-M   'P 1'
#
loop_
_entity.id
_entity.type
_entity.pdbx_description
1 polymer ?
#
loop_
_entity_poly.entity_id
_entity_poly.type
_entity_poly.pdbx_seq_one_letter_code
_entity_poly.pdbx_strand_id
1 'polypeptide(L)'
;MGKYFGTDGVRGEANVELTPELAFKLGRFGGYVLSQHETDVPRVFVARDTRISGQMLEAALIAGLLSVGIHVYKLGVLATPGVAHLVKTEKASAGVMISASHNPAQDNGIKFFAGDGFKLDDALETEIEALLDAEEDTLPRPSAQGLGDVVEYPEGLRKYQQFLVSTGTDLDGMKVALDTANGAAATSARQIFVDLGADLTVMAEKPDGLNINEGVGSTHPEKLQELVKETGSQIGLAFDGDSDRLIAVDENGDLVDGDRIMYIVGKYLADRGLLAKNTIVTTVMSNLGFHKALDREGIEKAVTAVGDRNVVEEMRKEGYNVGGEQSGHVILMDYNTTGDGQLTAVQLTKIMKETGKKLSELAAEVTIYPQKLVNIRVENSMKDKAMEVPAIAAIIEKMEAEMAGNGRILVRPSGTEPLLRVMAEAPTDAEVDYYVDTIADVVRAEIGS
;
A
#
# COMPACT_ATOMS: atom_id res chain seq x y z
N MET A 1 -6.08 -12.58 11.98
CA MET A 1 -4.63 -12.32 11.91
C MET A 1 -3.92 -13.51 12.50
N GLY A 2 -2.90 -14.00 11.83
CA GLY A 2 -2.04 -15.07 12.27
C GLY A 2 -1.10 -14.66 13.40
N LYS A 3 -0.28 -15.60 13.84
CA LYS A 3 0.76 -15.38 14.87
C LYS A 3 1.98 -14.64 14.30
N TYR A 4 2.34 -14.91 13.06
CA TYR A 4 3.49 -14.34 12.34
C TYR A 4 3.03 -13.39 11.24
N PHE A 5 2.01 -13.79 10.47
CA PHE A 5 1.47 -12.97 9.39
C PHE A 5 0.52 -11.91 9.94
N GLY A 6 0.86 -10.64 9.66
CA GLY A 6 -0.02 -9.49 9.83
C GLY A 6 -0.88 -9.27 8.59
N THR A 7 -1.43 -8.06 8.43
CA THR A 7 -2.21 -7.68 7.23
C THR A 7 -1.36 -7.58 5.96
N ASP A 8 -0.03 -7.47 6.09
CA ASP A 8 0.88 -7.24 4.97
C ASP A 8 2.20 -8.03 5.16
N GLY A 9 2.08 -9.35 5.30
CA GLY A 9 3.20 -10.27 5.50
C GLY A 9 3.73 -10.31 6.94
N VAL A 10 4.95 -10.83 7.09
CA VAL A 10 5.66 -10.92 8.37
C VAL A 10 6.54 -9.70 8.52
N ARG A 11 6.37 -8.90 9.55
CA ARG A 11 7.13 -7.67 9.83
C ARG A 11 7.74 -7.67 11.22
N GLY A 12 8.83 -6.94 11.39
CA GLY A 12 9.47 -6.70 12.67
C GLY A 12 10.77 -5.93 12.55
N GLU A 13 11.37 -5.57 13.69
CA GLU A 13 12.71 -5.01 13.72
C GLU A 13 13.70 -6.05 13.21
N ALA A 14 14.46 -5.66 12.17
CA ALA A 14 15.36 -6.57 11.46
C ALA A 14 16.49 -7.06 12.36
N ASN A 15 16.76 -8.36 12.35
CA ASN A 15 17.75 -9.06 13.17
C ASN A 15 17.43 -9.06 14.69
N VAL A 16 16.22 -8.64 15.08
CA VAL A 16 15.69 -8.72 16.45
C VAL A 16 14.46 -9.62 16.46
N GLU A 17 13.37 -9.20 15.81
CA GLU A 17 12.13 -9.96 15.66
C GLU A 17 12.12 -10.71 14.32
N LEU A 18 12.47 -10.01 13.22
CA LEU A 18 12.62 -10.61 11.90
C LEU A 18 14.08 -11.04 11.70
N THR A 19 14.43 -12.21 12.20
CA THR A 19 15.79 -12.76 12.17
C THR A 19 16.09 -13.51 10.86
N PRO A 20 17.39 -13.74 10.53
CA PRO A 20 17.77 -14.60 9.39
C PRO A 20 17.23 -16.03 9.49
N GLU A 21 17.13 -16.57 10.72
CA GLU A 21 16.57 -17.92 10.96
C GLU A 21 15.09 -17.96 10.62
N LEU A 22 14.32 -16.91 10.99
CA LEU A 22 12.92 -16.79 10.61
C LEU A 22 12.77 -16.62 9.09
N ALA A 23 13.60 -15.80 8.46
CA ALA A 23 13.60 -15.60 7.02
C ALA A 23 13.93 -16.92 6.26
N PHE A 24 14.90 -17.71 6.75
CA PHE A 24 15.19 -19.05 6.22
C PHE A 24 13.97 -19.98 6.33
N LYS A 25 13.33 -20.02 7.48
CA LYS A 25 12.14 -20.85 7.70
C LYS A 25 10.97 -20.40 6.81
N LEU A 26 10.73 -19.10 6.69
CA LEU A 26 9.72 -18.55 5.78
C LEU A 26 9.97 -18.95 4.33
N GLY A 27 11.23 -18.87 3.87
CA GLY A 27 11.62 -19.36 2.55
C GLY A 27 11.39 -20.85 2.38
N ARG A 28 11.78 -21.68 3.36
CA ARG A 28 11.65 -23.11 3.31
C ARG A 28 10.19 -23.57 3.35
N PHE A 29 9.43 -23.09 4.32
CA PHE A 29 8.05 -23.51 4.53
C PHE A 29 7.09 -22.85 3.53
N GLY A 30 7.24 -21.53 3.30
CA GLY A 30 6.47 -20.83 2.29
C GLY A 30 6.70 -21.36 0.88
N GLY A 31 7.98 -21.59 0.55
CA GLY A 31 8.32 -22.20 -0.72
C GLY A 31 7.73 -23.60 -0.92
N TYR A 32 7.78 -24.44 0.12
CA TYR A 32 7.17 -25.77 0.08
C TYR A 32 5.67 -25.69 -0.14
N VAL A 33 4.94 -24.91 0.67
CA VAL A 33 3.48 -24.75 0.56
C VAL A 33 3.08 -24.26 -0.83
N LEU A 34 3.75 -23.25 -1.35
CA LEU A 34 3.45 -22.63 -2.65
C LEU A 34 3.80 -23.54 -3.85
N SER A 35 4.69 -24.52 -3.66
CA SER A 35 5.08 -25.45 -4.73
C SER A 35 4.27 -26.76 -4.79
N GLN A 36 3.43 -27.05 -3.81
CA GLN A 36 2.73 -28.34 -3.70
C GLN A 36 1.77 -28.65 -4.87
N HIS A 37 1.30 -27.63 -5.57
CA HIS A 37 0.32 -27.77 -6.65
C HIS A 37 0.94 -27.57 -8.05
N GLU A 38 2.26 -27.38 -8.12
CA GLU A 38 2.95 -27.16 -9.38
C GLU A 38 3.33 -28.49 -10.06
N THR A 39 3.12 -28.56 -11.37
CA THR A 39 3.52 -29.72 -12.19
C THR A 39 4.91 -29.57 -12.76
N ASP A 40 5.39 -28.32 -12.86
CA ASP A 40 6.74 -27.96 -13.34
C ASP A 40 7.66 -27.63 -12.17
N VAL A 41 8.94 -27.44 -12.45
CA VAL A 41 9.89 -27.00 -11.44
C VAL A 41 9.51 -25.59 -10.97
N PRO A 42 9.22 -25.40 -9.67
CA PRO A 42 8.69 -24.15 -9.18
C PRO A 42 9.74 -23.04 -9.27
N ARG A 43 9.29 -21.87 -9.74
CA ARG A 43 10.10 -20.66 -9.87
C ARG A 43 9.54 -19.56 -8.98
N VAL A 44 10.41 -18.96 -8.16
CA VAL A 44 10.03 -17.86 -7.26
C VAL A 44 10.87 -16.63 -7.57
N PHE A 45 10.20 -15.51 -7.79
CA PHE A 45 10.84 -14.20 -7.86
C PHE A 45 11.11 -13.66 -6.46
N VAL A 46 12.30 -13.12 -6.22
CA VAL A 46 12.66 -12.48 -4.94
C VAL A 46 13.20 -11.08 -5.23
N ALA A 47 12.59 -10.09 -4.58
CA ALA A 47 13.00 -8.70 -4.62
C ALA A 47 13.09 -8.11 -3.23
N ARG A 48 13.73 -6.95 -3.12
CA ARG A 48 13.82 -6.18 -1.88
C ARG A 48 13.76 -4.68 -2.17
N ASP A 49 13.50 -3.90 -1.14
CA ASP A 49 13.74 -2.46 -1.15
C ASP A 49 15.23 -2.15 -0.88
N THR A 50 15.52 -0.90 -0.56
CA THR A 50 16.90 -0.41 -0.41
C THR A 50 17.47 -0.59 0.99
N ARG A 51 16.70 -1.10 1.97
CA ARG A 51 17.16 -1.31 3.37
C ARG A 51 18.40 -2.20 3.41
N ILE A 52 19.35 -1.83 4.24
CA ILE A 52 20.59 -2.60 4.41
C ILE A 52 20.32 -4.02 4.91
N SER A 53 19.33 -4.20 5.79
CA SER A 53 18.90 -5.51 6.30
C SER A 53 18.32 -6.43 5.23
N GLY A 54 17.83 -5.86 4.11
CA GLY A 54 17.26 -6.62 2.99
C GLY A 54 18.23 -7.64 2.42
N GLN A 55 19.54 -7.35 2.32
CA GLN A 55 20.53 -8.29 1.79
C GLN A 55 20.69 -9.54 2.68
N MET A 56 20.69 -9.35 4.00
CA MET A 56 20.80 -10.45 4.96
C MET A 56 19.55 -11.35 4.91
N LEU A 57 18.36 -10.73 4.92
CA LEU A 57 17.10 -11.45 4.88
C LEU A 57 16.90 -12.17 3.54
N GLU A 58 17.27 -11.53 2.41
CA GLU A 58 17.25 -12.12 1.07
C GLU A 58 18.10 -13.38 1.01
N ALA A 59 19.34 -13.33 1.50
CA ALA A 59 20.25 -14.47 1.49
C ALA A 59 19.68 -15.66 2.31
N ALA A 60 19.14 -15.40 3.48
CA ALA A 60 18.54 -16.40 4.35
C ALA A 60 17.26 -17.01 3.74
N LEU A 61 16.35 -16.18 3.24
CA LEU A 61 15.13 -16.61 2.57
C LEU A 61 15.44 -17.48 1.34
N ILE A 62 16.38 -17.06 0.50
CA ILE A 62 16.80 -17.80 -0.68
C ILE A 62 17.34 -19.16 -0.28
N ALA A 63 18.21 -19.26 0.73
CA ALA A 63 18.72 -20.54 1.22
C ALA A 63 17.57 -21.48 1.63
N GLY A 64 16.51 -20.94 2.25
CA GLY A 64 15.29 -21.69 2.58
C GLY A 64 14.59 -22.25 1.35
N LEU A 65 14.33 -21.40 0.34
CA LEU A 65 13.69 -21.77 -0.93
C LEU A 65 14.47 -22.86 -1.67
N LEU A 66 15.79 -22.69 -1.83
CA LEU A 66 16.66 -23.66 -2.50
C LEU A 66 16.64 -25.03 -1.79
N SER A 67 16.52 -25.03 -0.46
CA SER A 67 16.54 -26.25 0.37
C SER A 67 15.36 -27.18 0.14
N VAL A 68 14.30 -26.70 -0.54
CA VAL A 68 13.11 -27.49 -0.93
C VAL A 68 12.99 -27.65 -2.45
N GLY A 69 14.03 -27.29 -3.20
CA GLY A 69 14.09 -27.54 -4.65
C GLY A 69 13.54 -26.42 -5.53
N ILE A 70 13.29 -25.23 -4.97
CA ILE A 70 12.75 -24.09 -5.72
C ILE A 70 13.86 -23.32 -6.41
N HIS A 71 13.67 -22.99 -7.69
CA HIS A 71 14.55 -22.08 -8.41
C HIS A 71 14.18 -20.62 -8.13
N VAL A 72 15.17 -19.83 -7.73
CA VAL A 72 15.00 -18.43 -7.37
C VAL A 72 15.49 -17.52 -8.48
N TYR A 73 14.63 -16.63 -8.93
CA TYR A 73 14.96 -15.54 -9.85
C TYR A 73 15.08 -14.24 -9.05
N LYS A 74 16.32 -13.80 -8.89
CA LYS A 74 16.66 -12.66 -8.05
C LYS A 74 16.51 -11.36 -8.83
N LEU A 75 15.53 -10.52 -8.42
CA LEU A 75 15.21 -9.27 -9.10
C LEU A 75 16.04 -8.08 -8.61
N GLY A 76 16.69 -8.21 -7.43
CA GLY A 76 17.40 -7.11 -6.79
C GLY A 76 16.46 -6.10 -6.15
N VAL A 77 16.77 -4.80 -6.29
CA VAL A 77 15.89 -3.74 -5.78
C VAL A 77 14.80 -3.45 -6.80
N LEU A 78 13.55 -3.70 -6.41
CA LEU A 78 12.37 -3.51 -7.24
C LEU A 78 11.18 -3.10 -6.36
N ALA A 79 10.24 -2.31 -6.93
CA ALA A 79 8.99 -1.97 -6.28
C ALA A 79 8.12 -3.21 -6.00
N THR A 80 7.39 -3.23 -4.88
CA THR A 80 6.44 -4.30 -4.52
C THR A 80 5.49 -4.65 -5.67
N PRO A 81 4.80 -3.70 -6.32
CA PRO A 81 3.92 -4.00 -7.45
C PRO A 81 4.65 -4.58 -8.66
N GLY A 82 5.96 -4.30 -8.82
CA GLY A 82 6.78 -4.93 -9.86
C GLY A 82 6.93 -6.44 -9.66
N VAL A 83 7.02 -6.90 -8.40
CA VAL A 83 7.02 -8.34 -8.08
C VAL A 83 5.70 -8.98 -8.49
N ALA A 84 4.57 -8.41 -8.06
CA ALA A 84 3.24 -8.91 -8.38
C ALA A 84 3.00 -9.00 -9.89
N HIS A 85 3.38 -7.93 -10.62
CA HIS A 85 3.29 -7.88 -12.08
C HIS A 85 4.12 -8.98 -12.76
N LEU A 86 5.38 -9.16 -12.35
CA LEU A 86 6.26 -10.16 -12.96
C LEU A 86 5.82 -11.59 -12.64
N VAL A 87 5.36 -11.87 -11.42
CA VAL A 87 4.82 -13.20 -11.08
C VAL A 87 3.72 -13.58 -12.06
N LYS A 88 2.75 -12.70 -12.27
CA LYS A 88 1.62 -12.94 -13.16
C LYS A 88 2.04 -13.05 -14.63
N THR A 89 2.87 -12.12 -15.13
CA THR A 89 3.20 -12.02 -16.56
C THR A 89 4.22 -13.06 -17.01
N GLU A 90 5.19 -13.42 -16.14
CA GLU A 90 6.20 -14.45 -16.41
C GLU A 90 5.77 -15.85 -15.95
N LYS A 91 4.54 -15.97 -15.38
CA LYS A 91 3.97 -17.24 -14.89
C LYS A 91 4.91 -17.94 -13.89
N ALA A 92 5.41 -17.19 -12.91
CA ALA A 92 6.14 -17.76 -11.80
C ALA A 92 5.19 -18.40 -10.79
N SER A 93 5.64 -19.39 -10.04
CA SER A 93 4.85 -20.06 -9.00
C SER A 93 4.51 -19.12 -7.85
N ALA A 94 5.42 -18.20 -7.54
CA ALA A 94 5.24 -17.21 -6.49
C ALA A 94 6.23 -16.03 -6.64
N GLY A 95 6.00 -14.99 -5.82
CA GLY A 95 6.93 -13.89 -5.62
C GLY A 95 7.11 -13.57 -4.14
N VAL A 96 8.27 -13.05 -3.80
CA VAL A 96 8.56 -12.57 -2.45
C VAL A 96 9.16 -11.17 -2.52
N MET A 97 8.58 -10.27 -1.74
CA MET A 97 9.11 -8.92 -1.54
C MET A 97 9.62 -8.76 -0.11
N ILE A 98 10.85 -8.27 0.03
CA ILE A 98 11.47 -7.97 1.32
C ILE A 98 11.43 -6.46 1.53
N SER A 99 10.47 -5.99 2.31
CA SER A 99 10.24 -4.58 2.62
C SER A 99 9.29 -4.40 3.81
N ALA A 100 9.46 -3.29 4.52
CA ALA A 100 8.49 -2.80 5.51
C ALA A 100 7.80 -1.49 5.04
N SER A 101 7.69 -1.27 3.71
CA SER A 101 6.98 -0.14 3.11
C SER A 101 7.45 1.22 3.67
N HIS A 102 6.58 1.97 4.31
CA HIS A 102 6.85 3.31 4.83
C HIS A 102 7.53 3.36 6.21
N ASN A 103 7.79 2.20 6.84
CA ASN A 103 8.48 2.14 8.12
C ASN A 103 9.94 2.63 8.03
N PRO A 104 10.57 3.07 9.14
CA PRO A 104 11.96 3.45 9.18
C PRO A 104 12.91 2.28 8.87
N ALA A 105 14.19 2.57 8.64
CA ALA A 105 15.18 1.62 8.11
C ALA A 105 15.46 0.40 9.01
N GLN A 106 15.24 0.50 10.33
CA GLN A 106 15.44 -0.60 11.28
C GLN A 106 14.42 -1.72 11.10
N ASP A 107 13.21 -1.41 10.62
CA ASP A 107 12.17 -2.40 10.35
C ASP A 107 12.37 -3.04 8.98
N ASN A 108 11.93 -4.30 8.85
CA ASN A 108 11.79 -4.95 7.56
C ASN A 108 10.58 -5.90 7.56
N GLY A 109 10.27 -6.47 6.40
CA GLY A 109 9.15 -7.38 6.24
C GLY A 109 9.40 -8.38 5.11
N ILE A 110 8.62 -9.45 5.10
CA ILE A 110 8.61 -10.46 4.04
C ILE A 110 7.15 -10.66 3.62
N LYS A 111 6.86 -10.30 2.37
CA LYS A 111 5.53 -10.41 1.75
C LYS A 111 5.57 -11.46 0.65
N PHE A 112 4.56 -12.32 0.61
CA PHE A 112 4.43 -13.34 -0.43
C PHE A 112 3.32 -13.00 -1.41
N PHE A 113 3.55 -13.35 -2.68
CA PHE A 113 2.58 -13.27 -3.76
C PHE A 113 2.39 -14.65 -4.37
N ALA A 114 1.14 -15.07 -4.55
CA ALA A 114 0.79 -16.30 -5.25
C ALA A 114 1.02 -16.17 -6.77
N GLY A 115 0.97 -17.25 -7.51
CA GLY A 115 1.23 -17.30 -8.96
C GLY A 115 0.28 -16.43 -9.81
N ASP A 116 -0.85 -16.02 -9.26
CA ASP A 116 -1.79 -15.08 -9.88
C ASP A 116 -1.42 -13.60 -9.65
N GLY A 117 -0.36 -13.34 -8.88
CA GLY A 117 0.14 -12.00 -8.55
C GLY A 117 -0.59 -11.32 -7.38
N PHE A 118 -1.51 -12.00 -6.71
CA PHE A 118 -2.13 -11.50 -5.49
C PHE A 118 -1.33 -11.91 -4.25
N LYS A 119 -1.52 -11.20 -3.13
CA LYS A 119 -1.02 -11.63 -1.83
C LYS A 119 -1.63 -12.99 -1.46
N LEU A 120 -0.95 -13.74 -0.58
CA LEU A 120 -1.46 -15.04 -0.13
C LEU A 120 -2.82 -14.90 0.53
N ASP A 121 -3.64 -15.91 0.38
CA ASP A 121 -4.87 -16.05 1.17
C ASP A 121 -4.58 -16.57 2.60
N ASP A 122 -5.55 -16.38 3.50
CA ASP A 122 -5.41 -16.76 4.91
C ASP A 122 -5.17 -18.27 5.09
N ALA A 123 -5.62 -19.12 4.18
CA ALA A 123 -5.44 -20.57 4.27
C ALA A 123 -3.97 -20.95 4.08
N LEU A 124 -3.30 -20.37 3.06
CA LEU A 124 -1.89 -20.60 2.80
C LEU A 124 -1.01 -20.00 3.90
N GLU A 125 -1.34 -18.79 4.41
CA GLU A 125 -0.63 -18.20 5.54
C GLU A 125 -0.74 -19.10 6.79
N THR A 126 -1.93 -19.62 7.09
CA THR A 126 -2.17 -20.53 8.22
C THR A 126 -1.36 -21.82 8.08
N GLU A 127 -1.26 -22.39 6.86
CA GLU A 127 -0.47 -23.58 6.60
C GLU A 127 1.04 -23.33 6.84
N ILE A 128 1.55 -22.18 6.40
CA ILE A 128 2.93 -21.78 6.65
C ILE A 128 3.17 -21.60 8.16
N GLU A 129 2.26 -20.96 8.88
CA GLU A 129 2.36 -20.76 10.33
C GLU A 129 2.37 -22.08 11.10
N ALA A 130 1.56 -23.04 10.67
CA ALA A 130 1.54 -24.37 11.26
C ALA A 130 2.90 -25.08 11.12
N LEU A 131 3.60 -24.90 10.00
CA LEU A 131 4.95 -25.42 9.79
C LEU A 131 6.01 -24.66 10.61
N LEU A 132 5.84 -23.34 10.79
CA LEU A 132 6.72 -22.52 11.63
C LEU A 132 6.66 -22.92 13.10
N ASP A 133 5.47 -23.30 13.59
CA ASP A 133 5.24 -23.71 14.97
C ASP A 133 5.50 -25.20 15.25
N ALA A 134 5.74 -26.00 14.20
CA ALA A 134 6.04 -27.42 14.35
C ALA A 134 7.36 -27.64 15.13
N GLU A 135 7.37 -28.58 16.08
CA GLU A 135 8.56 -28.92 16.87
C GLU A 135 9.69 -29.47 15.99
N GLU A 136 9.34 -30.19 14.92
CA GLU A 136 10.32 -30.79 14.00
C GLU A 136 10.00 -30.42 12.55
N ASP A 137 11.07 -30.07 11.80
CA ASP A 137 11.01 -29.89 10.36
C ASP A 137 11.03 -31.25 9.63
N THR A 138 9.87 -31.72 9.26
CA THR A 138 9.66 -33.01 8.56
C THR A 138 9.63 -32.87 7.04
N LEU A 139 9.83 -31.66 6.49
CA LEU A 139 9.78 -31.42 5.04
C LEU A 139 10.91 -32.17 4.30
N PRO A 140 10.70 -32.54 3.03
CA PRO A 140 11.72 -33.16 2.20
C PRO A 140 13.02 -32.34 2.18
N ARG A 141 14.15 -33.06 2.16
CA ARG A 141 15.48 -32.48 1.98
C ARG A 141 16.13 -33.08 0.72
N PRO A 142 15.75 -32.56 -0.46
CA PRO A 142 16.34 -33.01 -1.70
C PRO A 142 17.86 -32.76 -1.71
N SER A 143 18.57 -33.54 -2.51
CA SER A 143 20.04 -33.44 -2.69
C SER A 143 20.40 -33.45 -4.18
N ALA A 144 21.58 -33.05 -4.50
CA ALA A 144 22.10 -33.01 -5.86
C ALA A 144 21.15 -32.29 -6.84
N GLN A 145 20.63 -32.95 -7.85
CA GLN A 145 19.73 -32.37 -8.86
C GLN A 145 18.38 -31.92 -8.31
N GLY A 146 18.03 -32.33 -7.09
CA GLY A 146 16.80 -31.89 -6.43
C GLY A 146 16.91 -30.57 -5.68
N LEU A 147 18.12 -30.00 -5.58
CA LEU A 147 18.27 -28.65 -5.01
C LEU A 147 17.84 -27.58 -6.03
N GLY A 148 17.28 -26.49 -5.56
CA GLY A 148 17.06 -25.30 -6.38
C GLY A 148 18.36 -24.57 -6.69
N ASP A 149 18.33 -23.65 -7.63
CA ASP A 149 19.44 -22.74 -7.92
C ASP A 149 18.99 -21.27 -7.97
N VAL A 150 19.95 -20.35 -8.06
CA VAL A 150 19.70 -18.90 -8.11
C VAL A 150 20.10 -18.36 -9.47
N VAL A 151 19.20 -17.62 -10.08
CA VAL A 151 19.42 -16.89 -11.33
C VAL A 151 19.29 -15.40 -11.05
N GLU A 152 20.32 -14.60 -11.32
CA GLU A 152 20.20 -13.14 -11.35
C GLU A 152 19.31 -12.74 -12.53
N TYR A 153 18.26 -11.94 -12.27
CA TYR A 153 17.24 -11.59 -13.28
C TYR A 153 17.02 -10.07 -13.36
N PRO A 154 18.04 -9.29 -13.77
CA PRO A 154 17.95 -7.83 -13.87
C PRO A 154 16.96 -7.37 -14.95
N GLU A 155 16.58 -8.24 -15.88
CA GLU A 155 15.57 -7.97 -16.91
C GLU A 155 14.18 -7.67 -16.30
N GLY A 156 13.91 -8.18 -15.11
CA GLY A 156 12.64 -7.96 -14.41
C GLY A 156 12.35 -6.48 -14.19
N LEU A 157 13.34 -5.72 -13.72
CA LEU A 157 13.21 -4.26 -13.56
C LEU A 157 12.83 -3.59 -14.87
N ARG A 158 13.53 -3.90 -15.97
CA ARG A 158 13.26 -3.30 -17.27
C ARG A 158 11.88 -3.68 -17.83
N LYS A 159 11.44 -4.93 -17.63
CA LYS A 159 10.10 -5.37 -18.06
C LYS A 159 9.01 -4.59 -17.32
N TYR A 160 9.14 -4.40 -16.02
CA TYR A 160 8.21 -3.59 -15.24
C TYR A 160 8.22 -2.12 -15.68
N GLN A 161 9.38 -1.51 -15.90
CA GLN A 161 9.49 -0.15 -16.44
C GLN A 161 8.79 -0.02 -17.80
N GLN A 162 9.04 -0.94 -18.74
CA GLN A 162 8.42 -0.95 -20.06
C GLN A 162 6.91 -1.11 -19.98
N PHE A 163 6.42 -1.95 -19.08
CA PHE A 163 4.99 -2.07 -18.81
C PHE A 163 4.41 -0.73 -18.39
N LEU A 164 4.98 -0.06 -17.39
CA LEU A 164 4.47 1.22 -16.89
C LEU A 164 4.47 2.29 -18.01
N VAL A 165 5.56 2.41 -18.75
CA VAL A 165 5.65 3.34 -19.91
C VAL A 165 4.56 3.05 -20.94
N SER A 166 4.26 1.78 -21.22
CA SER A 166 3.24 1.39 -22.18
C SER A 166 1.81 1.80 -21.79
N THR A 167 1.56 2.07 -20.51
CA THR A 167 0.26 2.52 -20.00
C THR A 167 0.10 4.04 -20.02
N GLY A 168 1.20 4.76 -20.21
CA GLY A 168 1.28 6.21 -20.15
C GLY A 168 0.92 6.91 -21.47
N THR A 169 1.34 8.17 -21.54
CA THR A 169 1.25 9.02 -22.73
C THR A 169 2.51 9.89 -22.83
N ASP A 170 2.73 10.51 -23.97
CA ASP A 170 3.83 11.47 -24.14
C ASP A 170 3.65 12.69 -23.21
N LEU A 171 4.65 12.89 -22.34
CA LEU A 171 4.69 13.98 -21.35
C LEU A 171 5.61 15.13 -21.78
N ASP A 172 6.01 15.23 -23.04
CA ASP A 172 6.87 16.33 -23.52
C ASP A 172 6.35 17.69 -23.06
N GLY A 173 7.24 18.49 -22.47
CA GLY A 173 6.95 19.79 -21.87
C GLY A 173 6.27 19.76 -20.49
N MET A 174 6.03 18.59 -19.89
CA MET A 174 5.53 18.48 -18.52
C MET A 174 6.70 18.46 -17.53
N LYS A 175 6.72 19.41 -16.60
CA LYS A 175 7.68 19.45 -15.49
C LYS A 175 7.15 18.62 -14.32
N VAL A 176 7.88 17.58 -13.94
CA VAL A 176 7.51 16.64 -12.87
C VAL A 176 8.60 16.60 -11.81
N ALA A 177 8.21 16.79 -10.55
CA ALA A 177 9.09 16.58 -9.40
C ALA A 177 8.83 15.19 -8.80
N LEU A 178 9.88 14.41 -8.56
CA LEU A 178 9.80 13.06 -7.98
C LEU A 178 10.49 13.02 -6.63
N ASP A 179 9.84 12.42 -5.64
CA ASP A 179 10.44 11.97 -4.39
C ASP A 179 10.40 10.44 -4.33
N THR A 180 11.56 9.81 -4.46
CA THR A 180 11.67 8.35 -4.49
C THR A 180 11.90 7.72 -3.11
N ALA A 181 11.77 8.49 -2.03
CA ALA A 181 11.90 8.06 -0.64
C ALA A 181 13.23 7.37 -0.29
N ASN A 182 14.28 7.50 -1.12
CA ASN A 182 15.46 6.63 -1.10
C ASN A 182 15.09 5.12 -1.10
N GLY A 183 13.92 4.79 -1.60
CA GLY A 183 13.34 3.45 -1.64
C GLY A 183 13.47 2.77 -3.01
N ALA A 184 12.62 1.79 -3.26
CA ALA A 184 12.64 0.99 -4.49
C ALA A 184 12.37 1.82 -5.75
N ALA A 185 11.58 2.91 -5.65
CA ALA A 185 11.33 3.84 -6.75
C ALA A 185 12.60 4.50 -7.30
N ALA A 186 13.67 4.60 -6.51
CA ALA A 186 14.95 5.17 -6.95
C ALA A 186 15.59 4.41 -8.12
N THR A 187 15.24 3.13 -8.30
CA THR A 187 15.75 2.30 -9.41
C THR A 187 14.93 2.41 -10.70
N SER A 188 13.70 2.93 -10.63
CA SER A 188 12.74 2.86 -11.74
C SER A 188 12.10 4.18 -12.11
N ALA A 189 11.63 4.99 -11.15
CA ALA A 189 10.75 6.12 -11.42
C ALA A 189 11.39 7.15 -12.37
N ARG A 190 12.66 7.53 -12.16
CA ARG A 190 13.36 8.45 -13.08
C ARG A 190 13.29 7.95 -14.52
N GLN A 191 13.64 6.68 -14.77
CA GLN A 191 13.70 6.15 -16.12
C GLN A 191 12.32 6.11 -16.79
N ILE A 192 11.27 5.73 -16.04
CA ILE A 192 9.88 5.70 -16.53
C ILE A 192 9.48 7.08 -17.05
N PHE A 193 9.67 8.13 -16.25
CA PHE A 193 9.27 9.49 -16.64
C PHE A 193 10.17 10.12 -17.70
N VAL A 194 11.46 9.74 -17.78
CA VAL A 194 12.35 10.09 -18.90
C VAL A 194 11.84 9.46 -20.20
N ASP A 195 11.48 8.17 -20.17
CA ASP A 195 10.99 7.47 -21.34
C ASP A 195 9.62 7.99 -21.80
N LEU A 196 8.83 8.58 -20.89
CA LEU A 196 7.59 9.30 -21.22
C LEU A 196 7.83 10.74 -21.68
N GLY A 197 9.08 11.27 -21.68
CA GLY A 197 9.42 12.59 -22.19
C GLY A 197 9.26 13.76 -21.20
N ALA A 198 9.08 13.49 -19.90
CA ALA A 198 8.93 14.54 -18.89
C ALA A 198 10.24 15.27 -18.57
N ASP A 199 10.13 16.58 -18.23
CA ASP A 199 11.22 17.38 -17.65
C ASP A 199 11.26 17.15 -16.13
N LEU A 200 12.34 16.51 -15.63
CA LEU A 200 12.38 15.94 -14.28
C LEU A 200 13.28 16.71 -13.32
N THR A 201 12.74 16.93 -12.12
CA THR A 201 13.55 17.17 -10.91
C THR A 201 13.33 16.04 -9.93
N VAL A 202 14.39 15.38 -9.44
CA VAL A 202 14.27 14.20 -8.58
C VAL A 202 15.02 14.41 -7.29
N MET A 203 14.37 14.09 -6.18
CA MET A 203 14.95 14.09 -4.84
C MET A 203 14.90 12.70 -4.21
N ALA A 204 15.66 12.51 -3.12
CA ALA A 204 15.72 11.27 -2.36
C ALA A 204 15.97 10.01 -3.23
N GLU A 205 16.91 10.13 -4.20
CA GLU A 205 17.24 9.06 -5.17
C GLU A 205 18.62 8.39 -4.92
N LYS A 206 19.20 8.61 -3.74
CA LYS A 206 20.52 8.06 -3.37
C LYS A 206 20.43 7.23 -2.10
N PRO A 207 19.88 6.01 -2.22
CA PRO A 207 19.75 5.14 -1.06
C PRO A 207 21.13 4.70 -0.55
N ASP A 208 21.31 4.76 0.77
CA ASP A 208 22.54 4.28 1.45
C ASP A 208 22.27 3.05 2.34
N GLY A 209 21.02 2.57 2.34
CA GLY A 209 20.56 1.43 3.13
C GLY A 209 19.93 1.81 4.48
N LEU A 210 20.08 3.04 4.93
CA LEU A 210 19.61 3.54 6.22
C LEU A 210 18.66 4.74 6.09
N ASN A 211 18.70 5.45 4.96
CA ASN A 211 17.99 6.71 4.73
C ASN A 211 16.61 6.55 4.05
N ILE A 212 16.11 5.32 3.91
CA ILE A 212 14.78 5.06 3.35
C ILE A 212 13.69 5.72 4.20
N ASN A 213 12.77 6.48 3.57
CA ASN A 213 11.67 7.22 4.22
C ASN A 213 12.12 8.27 5.26
N GLU A 214 13.39 8.59 5.39
CA GLU A 214 13.88 9.51 6.43
C GLU A 214 13.56 10.98 6.08
N GLY A 215 12.39 11.44 6.55
CA GLY A 215 11.91 12.81 6.30
C GLY A 215 11.68 13.10 4.81
N VAL A 216 11.30 12.08 4.04
CA VAL A 216 11.00 12.10 2.60
C VAL A 216 9.93 11.05 2.28
N GLY A 217 9.41 11.06 1.05
CA GLY A 217 8.43 10.12 0.55
C GLY A 217 7.00 10.44 0.95
N SER A 218 6.09 9.51 0.70
CA SER A 218 4.64 9.73 0.81
C SER A 218 4.14 10.08 2.21
N THR A 219 4.89 9.75 3.26
CA THR A 219 4.56 10.09 4.66
C THR A 219 5.18 11.40 5.13
N HIS A 220 6.12 11.98 4.36
CA HIS A 220 6.82 13.24 4.63
C HIS A 220 6.97 14.07 3.36
N PRO A 221 5.85 14.54 2.77
CA PRO A 221 5.85 15.20 1.47
C PRO A 221 6.28 16.68 1.52
N GLU A 222 6.61 17.24 2.70
CA GLU A 222 6.87 18.67 2.90
C GLU A 222 7.99 19.19 2.00
N LYS A 223 9.09 18.43 1.88
CA LYS A 223 10.21 18.79 1.00
C LYS A 223 9.83 18.73 -0.49
N LEU A 224 8.94 17.81 -0.87
CA LEU A 224 8.44 17.77 -2.24
C LEU A 224 7.53 18.97 -2.53
N GLN A 225 6.71 19.39 -1.57
CA GLN A 225 5.88 20.61 -1.71
C GLN A 225 6.75 21.87 -1.94
N GLU A 226 7.87 21.99 -1.21
CA GLU A 226 8.86 23.05 -1.42
C GLU A 226 9.49 22.93 -2.81
N LEU A 227 9.96 21.73 -3.19
CA LEU A 227 10.60 21.47 -4.47
C LEU A 227 9.70 21.81 -5.68
N VAL A 228 8.41 21.44 -5.60
CA VAL A 228 7.43 21.80 -6.64
C VAL A 228 7.33 23.30 -6.85
N LYS A 229 7.24 24.07 -5.76
CA LYS A 229 7.18 25.55 -5.81
C LYS A 229 8.47 26.16 -6.35
N GLU A 230 9.63 25.68 -5.91
CA GLU A 230 10.94 26.18 -6.32
C GLU A 230 11.23 25.95 -7.80
N THR A 231 10.84 24.78 -8.33
CA THR A 231 11.13 24.39 -9.71
C THR A 231 10.03 24.80 -10.70
N GLY A 232 8.87 25.20 -10.20
CA GLY A 232 7.67 25.44 -11.01
C GLY A 232 7.19 24.15 -11.69
N SER A 233 7.33 23.02 -11.00
CA SER A 233 6.80 21.73 -11.47
C SER A 233 5.28 21.76 -11.52
N GLN A 234 4.69 21.10 -12.52
CA GLN A 234 3.24 21.04 -12.70
C GLN A 234 2.61 19.97 -11.78
N ILE A 235 3.45 19.04 -11.30
CA ILE A 235 3.07 17.98 -10.37
C ILE A 235 4.30 17.49 -9.61
N GLY A 236 4.11 17.19 -8.32
CA GLY A 236 5.03 16.41 -7.48
C GLY A 236 4.47 15.04 -7.21
N LEU A 237 5.33 14.01 -7.16
CA LEU A 237 4.96 12.61 -6.97
C LEU A 237 5.86 12.00 -5.89
N ALA A 238 5.30 11.70 -4.71
CA ALA A 238 6.01 11.09 -3.59
C ALA A 238 5.59 9.62 -3.44
N PHE A 239 6.58 8.73 -3.49
CA PHE A 239 6.41 7.30 -3.25
C PHE A 239 6.76 6.95 -1.81
N ASP A 240 6.36 5.76 -1.34
CA ASP A 240 6.90 5.18 -0.13
C ASP A 240 8.05 4.20 -0.44
N GLY A 241 8.62 3.59 0.60
CA GLY A 241 9.87 2.82 0.48
C GLY A 241 9.82 1.66 -0.49
N ASP A 242 8.68 0.98 -0.66
CA ASP A 242 8.50 -0.10 -1.64
C ASP A 242 7.58 0.28 -2.83
N SER A 243 7.20 1.56 -2.88
CA SER A 243 6.53 2.19 -4.01
C SER A 243 5.15 1.62 -4.35
N ASP A 244 4.46 1.07 -3.35
CA ASP A 244 3.07 0.64 -3.50
C ASP A 244 2.06 1.76 -3.26
N ARG A 245 2.54 2.95 -2.80
CA ARG A 245 1.75 4.17 -2.53
C ARG A 245 2.24 5.36 -3.34
N LEU A 246 1.30 6.27 -3.58
CA LEU A 246 1.54 7.59 -4.16
C LEU A 246 0.78 8.67 -3.39
N ILE A 247 1.48 9.70 -2.98
CA ILE A 247 0.90 11.01 -2.63
C ILE A 247 1.38 12.01 -3.66
N ALA A 248 0.46 12.78 -4.23
CA ALA A 248 0.82 13.82 -5.19
C ALA A 248 0.79 15.22 -4.58
N VAL A 249 1.46 16.15 -5.24
CA VAL A 249 1.50 17.57 -4.91
C VAL A 249 1.14 18.35 -6.17
N ASP A 250 0.18 19.26 -6.08
CA ASP A 250 -0.20 20.11 -7.20
C ASP A 250 0.81 21.26 -7.44
N GLU A 251 0.62 22.02 -8.50
CA GLU A 251 1.49 23.13 -8.89
C GLU A 251 1.53 24.29 -7.90
N ASN A 252 0.59 24.33 -6.94
CA ASN A 252 0.59 25.32 -5.85
C ASN A 252 1.34 24.80 -4.61
N GLY A 253 1.70 23.52 -4.59
CA GLY A 253 2.31 22.83 -3.47
C GLY A 253 1.29 22.23 -2.49
N ASP A 254 0.03 22.11 -2.89
CA ASP A 254 -1.00 21.50 -2.07
C ASP A 254 -1.03 19.97 -2.27
N LEU A 255 -1.33 19.23 -1.18
CA LEU A 255 -1.36 17.78 -1.21
C LEU A 255 -2.58 17.26 -1.95
N VAL A 256 -2.36 16.20 -2.72
CA VAL A 256 -3.39 15.40 -3.40
C VAL A 256 -3.22 13.97 -2.91
N ASP A 257 -4.04 13.57 -1.94
CA ASP A 257 -4.00 12.27 -1.27
C ASP A 257 -4.66 11.16 -2.09
N GLY A 258 -4.64 9.93 -1.55
CA GLY A 258 -5.21 8.77 -2.22
C GLY A 258 -6.69 8.91 -2.57
N ASP A 259 -7.48 9.57 -1.73
CA ASP A 259 -8.91 9.78 -1.99
C ASP A 259 -9.12 10.70 -3.21
N ARG A 260 -8.38 11.81 -3.28
CA ARG A 260 -8.41 12.70 -4.45
C ARG A 260 -7.89 12.02 -5.71
N ILE A 261 -6.83 11.22 -5.58
CA ILE A 261 -6.28 10.44 -6.71
C ILE A 261 -7.31 9.43 -7.20
N MET A 262 -7.93 8.66 -6.31
CA MET A 262 -8.99 7.71 -6.66
C MET A 262 -10.19 8.39 -7.33
N TYR A 263 -10.58 9.58 -6.85
CA TYR A 263 -11.63 10.37 -7.50
C TYR A 263 -11.25 10.77 -8.92
N ILE A 264 -10.06 11.34 -9.11
CA ILE A 264 -9.58 11.79 -10.42
C ILE A 264 -9.54 10.63 -11.41
N VAL A 265 -8.95 9.50 -11.03
CA VAL A 265 -8.84 8.32 -11.89
C VAL A 265 -10.22 7.70 -12.13
N GLY A 266 -11.02 7.53 -11.09
CA GLY A 266 -12.34 6.92 -11.18
C GLY A 266 -13.30 7.74 -12.04
N LYS A 267 -13.33 9.06 -11.85
CA LYS A 267 -14.15 9.97 -12.67
C LYS A 267 -13.69 9.94 -14.13
N TYR A 268 -12.38 9.99 -14.39
CA TYR A 268 -11.84 9.90 -15.74
C TYR A 268 -12.27 8.62 -16.46
N LEU A 269 -12.28 7.48 -15.75
CA LEU A 269 -12.75 6.20 -16.29
C LEU A 269 -14.28 6.16 -16.42
N ALA A 270 -15.03 6.70 -15.46
CA ALA A 270 -16.50 6.76 -15.52
C ALA A 270 -16.98 7.58 -16.74
N ASP A 271 -16.39 8.76 -16.97
CA ASP A 271 -16.71 9.63 -18.12
C ASP A 271 -16.47 8.94 -19.48
N ARG A 272 -15.67 7.85 -19.49
CA ARG A 272 -15.37 7.04 -20.68
C ARG A 272 -16.10 5.70 -20.72
N GLY A 273 -16.92 5.39 -19.72
CA GLY A 273 -17.60 4.11 -19.59
C GLY A 273 -16.66 2.93 -19.29
N LEU A 274 -15.49 3.21 -18.71
CA LEU A 274 -14.43 2.25 -18.39
C LEU A 274 -14.37 1.91 -16.89
N LEU A 275 -15.10 2.63 -16.03
CA LEU A 275 -15.18 2.29 -14.61
C LEU A 275 -16.13 1.10 -14.42
N ALA A 276 -15.58 -0.05 -14.01
CA ALA A 276 -16.33 -1.29 -13.85
C ALA A 276 -17.49 -1.11 -12.86
N LYS A 277 -18.73 -1.45 -13.30
CA LYS A 277 -19.97 -1.26 -12.54
C LYS A 277 -20.17 0.18 -12.01
N ASN A 278 -19.48 1.15 -12.58
CA ASN A 278 -19.48 2.55 -12.13
C ASN A 278 -19.20 2.72 -10.63
N THR A 279 -18.27 1.90 -10.08
CA THR A 279 -18.03 1.76 -8.64
C THR A 279 -16.53 1.88 -8.31
N ILE A 280 -16.22 2.61 -7.22
CA ILE A 280 -14.87 2.66 -6.62
C ILE A 280 -14.91 1.94 -5.26
N VAL A 281 -13.93 1.07 -5.02
CA VAL A 281 -13.78 0.42 -3.71
C VAL A 281 -12.90 1.27 -2.82
N THR A 282 -13.37 1.55 -1.62
CA THR A 282 -12.68 2.41 -0.64
C THR A 282 -12.80 1.82 0.76
N THR A 283 -12.20 2.46 1.76
CA THR A 283 -12.29 2.01 3.14
C THR A 283 -13.11 2.98 4.00
N VAL A 284 -13.46 2.54 5.20
CA VAL A 284 -14.11 3.39 6.23
C VAL A 284 -13.27 4.60 6.62
N MET A 285 -11.98 4.68 6.23
CA MET A 285 -11.11 5.83 6.50
C MET A 285 -11.15 6.91 5.42
N SER A 286 -11.71 6.63 4.24
CA SER A 286 -11.81 7.63 3.18
C SER A 286 -12.64 8.83 3.62
N ASN A 287 -12.19 10.02 3.23
CA ASN A 287 -12.75 11.29 3.68
C ASN A 287 -14.21 11.48 3.23
N LEU A 288 -15.04 12.08 4.09
CA LEU A 288 -16.44 12.38 3.77
C LEU A 288 -16.59 13.20 2.49
N GLY A 289 -15.66 14.11 2.23
CA GLY A 289 -15.66 14.92 1.00
C GLY A 289 -15.48 14.10 -0.26
N PHE A 290 -14.67 13.04 -0.20
CA PHE A 290 -14.55 12.07 -1.30
C PHE A 290 -15.88 11.35 -1.54
N HIS A 291 -16.53 10.86 -0.49
CA HIS A 291 -17.83 10.22 -0.62
C HIS A 291 -18.88 11.14 -1.24
N LYS A 292 -18.95 12.41 -0.78
CA LYS A 292 -19.86 13.41 -1.34
C LYS A 292 -19.55 13.76 -2.80
N ALA A 293 -18.27 13.78 -3.16
CA ALA A 293 -17.86 14.01 -4.55
C ALA A 293 -18.31 12.87 -5.47
N LEU A 294 -18.17 11.61 -5.04
CA LEU A 294 -18.67 10.46 -5.79
C LEU A 294 -20.19 10.50 -5.95
N ASP A 295 -20.92 10.79 -4.86
CA ASP A 295 -22.40 10.91 -4.90
C ASP A 295 -22.86 11.98 -5.89
N ARG A 296 -22.16 13.12 -5.96
CA ARG A 296 -22.45 14.21 -6.92
C ARG A 296 -22.29 13.77 -8.36
N GLU A 297 -21.28 12.94 -8.66
CA GLU A 297 -21.01 12.42 -10.01
C GLU A 297 -21.84 11.16 -10.34
N GLY A 298 -22.62 10.64 -9.39
CA GLY A 298 -23.36 9.39 -9.56
C GLY A 298 -22.46 8.17 -9.66
N ILE A 299 -21.26 8.22 -9.07
CA ILE A 299 -20.33 7.09 -8.97
C ILE A 299 -20.61 6.36 -7.66
N GLU A 300 -20.85 5.06 -7.77
CA GLU A 300 -21.10 4.20 -6.61
C GLU A 300 -19.80 3.92 -5.83
N LYS A 301 -19.96 3.58 -4.55
CA LYS A 301 -18.84 3.24 -3.66
C LYS A 301 -19.10 1.95 -2.91
N ALA A 302 -18.11 1.06 -2.91
CA ALA A 302 -18.07 -0.12 -2.05
C ALA A 302 -17.09 0.18 -0.90
N VAL A 303 -17.62 0.25 0.34
CA VAL A 303 -16.83 0.64 1.53
C VAL A 303 -16.44 -0.59 2.32
N THR A 304 -15.15 -0.82 2.50
CA THR A 304 -14.59 -1.97 3.24
C THR A 304 -14.00 -1.54 4.58
N ALA A 305 -13.63 -2.51 5.40
CA ALA A 305 -12.74 -2.29 6.53
C ALA A 305 -11.35 -1.81 6.05
N VAL A 306 -10.57 -1.20 6.96
CA VAL A 306 -9.19 -0.74 6.68
C VAL A 306 -8.30 -1.94 6.36
N GLY A 307 -7.41 -1.76 5.40
CA GLY A 307 -6.42 -2.74 4.95
C GLY A 307 -6.61 -3.08 3.48
N ASP A 308 -5.51 -3.03 2.76
CA ASP A 308 -5.47 -3.28 1.31
C ASP A 308 -6.04 -4.65 0.92
N ARG A 309 -5.86 -5.68 1.77
CA ARG A 309 -6.45 -7.01 1.58
C ARG A 309 -7.98 -6.93 1.43
N ASN A 310 -8.66 -6.18 2.33
CA ASN A 310 -10.12 -6.04 2.27
C ASN A 310 -10.57 -5.36 0.97
N VAL A 311 -9.82 -4.35 0.52
CA VAL A 311 -10.08 -3.65 -0.75
C VAL A 311 -9.92 -4.61 -1.93
N VAL A 312 -8.80 -5.35 -1.99
CA VAL A 312 -8.52 -6.32 -3.07
C VAL A 312 -9.57 -7.42 -3.12
N GLU A 313 -9.95 -7.98 -1.97
CA GLU A 313 -10.96 -9.05 -1.89
C GLU A 313 -12.31 -8.59 -2.44
N GLU A 314 -12.77 -7.39 -2.06
CA GLU A 314 -14.02 -6.83 -2.57
C GLU A 314 -13.92 -6.54 -4.08
N MET A 315 -12.78 -5.99 -4.55
CA MET A 315 -12.55 -5.77 -5.99
C MET A 315 -12.60 -7.07 -6.78
N ARG A 316 -11.95 -8.14 -6.30
CA ARG A 316 -11.94 -9.46 -6.96
C ARG A 316 -13.32 -10.10 -6.98
N LYS A 317 -14.00 -10.10 -5.84
CA LYS A 317 -15.32 -10.71 -5.67
C LYS A 317 -16.36 -10.10 -6.60
N GLU A 318 -16.37 -8.79 -6.68
CA GLU A 318 -17.37 -8.04 -7.43
C GLU A 318 -16.90 -7.64 -8.84
N GLY A 319 -15.61 -7.77 -9.16
CA GLY A 319 -15.05 -7.40 -10.46
C GLY A 319 -14.93 -5.88 -10.65
N TYR A 320 -14.63 -5.14 -9.59
CA TYR A 320 -14.32 -3.71 -9.66
C TYR A 320 -12.87 -3.50 -10.12
N ASN A 321 -12.60 -2.41 -10.83
CA ASN A 321 -11.27 -2.14 -11.39
C ASN A 321 -10.53 -0.95 -10.76
N VAL A 322 -11.18 -0.17 -9.90
CA VAL A 322 -10.55 0.94 -9.15
C VAL A 322 -10.86 0.79 -7.68
N GLY A 323 -9.86 0.85 -6.84
CA GLY A 323 -10.00 0.88 -5.39
C GLY A 323 -8.73 1.33 -4.70
N GLY A 324 -8.80 1.52 -3.38
CA GLY A 324 -7.62 1.90 -2.61
C GLY A 324 -7.94 2.57 -1.28
N GLU A 325 -6.93 3.27 -0.77
CA GLU A 325 -6.96 3.92 0.54
C GLU A 325 -6.47 5.38 0.46
N GLN A 326 -6.91 6.22 1.38
CA GLN A 326 -6.46 7.60 1.52
C GLN A 326 -4.93 7.73 1.64
N SER A 327 -4.26 6.71 2.17
CA SER A 327 -2.80 6.62 2.29
C SER A 327 -2.04 6.65 0.95
N GLY A 328 -2.74 6.60 -0.18
CA GLY A 328 -2.17 6.57 -1.51
C GLY A 328 -1.95 5.17 -2.09
N HIS A 329 -2.34 4.12 -1.38
CA HIS A 329 -2.36 2.75 -1.92
C HIS A 329 -3.54 2.61 -2.88
N VAL A 330 -3.31 2.88 -4.16
CA VAL A 330 -4.33 2.86 -5.23
C VAL A 330 -4.12 1.66 -6.12
N ILE A 331 -5.20 0.91 -6.33
CA ILE A 331 -5.23 -0.34 -7.11
C ILE A 331 -5.99 -0.08 -8.40
N LEU A 332 -5.33 -0.33 -9.52
CA LEU A 332 -5.92 -0.29 -10.85
C LEU A 332 -5.89 -1.71 -11.41
N MET A 333 -6.94 -2.49 -11.15
CA MET A 333 -7.00 -3.94 -11.34
C MET A 333 -6.87 -4.36 -12.83
N ASP A 334 -7.18 -3.46 -13.75
CA ASP A 334 -6.97 -3.71 -15.19
C ASP A 334 -5.48 -3.82 -15.55
N TYR A 335 -4.61 -3.29 -14.70
CA TYR A 335 -3.17 -3.25 -14.93
C TYR A 335 -2.38 -4.11 -13.95
N ASN A 336 -2.66 -4.00 -12.65
CA ASN A 336 -1.90 -4.71 -11.61
C ASN A 336 -2.82 -5.20 -10.48
N THR A 337 -2.37 -6.19 -9.72
CA THR A 337 -3.16 -6.91 -8.71
C THR A 337 -3.03 -6.34 -7.29
N THR A 338 -2.23 -5.31 -7.12
CA THR A 338 -1.98 -4.61 -5.84
C THR A 338 -1.84 -3.11 -6.08
N GLY A 339 -1.78 -2.32 -5.02
CA GLY A 339 -1.44 -0.91 -5.11
C GLY A 339 -0.11 -0.70 -5.82
N ASP A 340 -0.08 0.29 -6.71
CA ASP A 340 1.09 0.59 -7.52
C ASP A 340 1.25 2.10 -7.65
N GLY A 341 2.16 2.64 -6.83
CA GLY A 341 2.40 4.09 -6.78
C GLY A 341 2.92 4.63 -8.11
N GLN A 342 3.80 3.89 -8.80
CA GLN A 342 4.38 4.34 -10.06
C GLN A 342 3.37 4.25 -11.21
N LEU A 343 2.55 3.21 -11.27
CA LEU A 343 1.43 3.11 -12.21
C LEU A 343 0.44 4.26 -11.99
N THR A 344 0.06 4.50 -10.74
CA THR A 344 -0.86 5.57 -10.35
C THR A 344 -0.31 6.94 -10.78
N ALA A 345 1.00 7.18 -10.60
CA ALA A 345 1.68 8.38 -11.03
C ALA A 345 1.64 8.56 -12.57
N VAL A 346 1.89 7.48 -13.31
CA VAL A 346 1.78 7.47 -14.77
C VAL A 346 0.35 7.76 -15.23
N GLN A 347 -0.65 7.14 -14.60
CA GLN A 347 -2.06 7.39 -14.95
C GLN A 347 -2.49 8.82 -14.60
N LEU A 348 -2.08 9.35 -13.46
CA LEU A 348 -2.43 10.71 -13.04
C LEU A 348 -1.84 11.76 -13.99
N THR A 349 -0.56 11.63 -14.37
CA THR A 349 0.08 12.52 -15.35
C THR A 349 -0.54 12.40 -16.75
N LYS A 350 -0.92 11.19 -17.15
CA LYS A 350 -1.68 10.96 -18.38
C LYS A 350 -3.03 11.69 -18.38
N ILE A 351 -3.78 11.61 -17.28
CA ILE A 351 -5.08 12.30 -17.15
C ILE A 351 -4.90 13.81 -17.26
N MET A 352 -3.90 14.39 -16.60
CA MET A 352 -3.57 15.81 -16.73
C MET A 352 -3.26 16.19 -18.17
N LYS A 353 -2.43 15.42 -18.86
CA LYS A 353 -2.06 15.68 -20.26
C LYS A 353 -3.24 15.58 -21.22
N GLU A 354 -4.08 14.55 -21.08
CA GLU A 354 -5.23 14.31 -21.97
C GLU A 354 -6.39 15.28 -21.73
N THR A 355 -6.60 15.71 -20.48
CA THR A 355 -7.65 16.67 -20.15
C THR A 355 -7.22 18.12 -20.33
N GLY A 356 -5.92 18.39 -20.35
CA GLY A 356 -5.35 19.73 -20.34
C GLY A 356 -5.59 20.50 -19.03
N LYS A 357 -6.09 19.81 -17.99
CA LYS A 357 -6.35 20.42 -16.67
C LYS A 357 -5.12 20.34 -15.78
N LYS A 358 -4.95 21.33 -14.92
CA LYS A 358 -3.97 21.31 -13.84
C LYS A 358 -4.40 20.32 -12.75
N LEU A 359 -3.42 19.83 -11.97
CA LEU A 359 -3.75 18.92 -10.88
C LEU A 359 -4.63 19.58 -9.82
N SER A 360 -4.39 20.85 -9.49
CA SER A 360 -5.23 21.62 -8.57
C SER A 360 -6.69 21.71 -9.03
N GLU A 361 -6.95 21.85 -10.33
CA GLU A 361 -8.30 21.91 -10.89
C GLU A 361 -9.02 20.55 -10.77
N LEU A 362 -8.30 19.46 -11.00
CA LEU A 362 -8.83 18.09 -10.85
C LEU A 362 -9.10 17.76 -9.39
N ALA A 363 -8.19 18.13 -8.49
CA ALA A 363 -8.28 17.86 -7.06
C ALA A 363 -9.34 18.72 -6.36
N ALA A 364 -9.60 19.95 -6.85
CA ALA A 364 -10.58 20.88 -6.26
C ALA A 364 -12.03 20.35 -6.31
N GLU A 365 -12.29 19.35 -7.15
CA GLU A 365 -13.61 18.71 -7.22
C GLU A 365 -13.94 17.91 -5.95
N VAL A 366 -12.91 17.56 -5.13
CA VAL A 366 -13.07 16.90 -3.81
C VAL A 366 -12.74 17.90 -2.70
N THR A 367 -13.74 18.32 -1.97
CA THR A 367 -13.55 19.14 -0.76
C THR A 367 -13.08 18.25 0.38
N ILE A 368 -11.90 18.51 0.95
CA ILE A 368 -11.42 17.76 2.11
C ILE A 368 -12.09 18.30 3.38
N TYR A 369 -12.73 17.42 4.12
CA TYR A 369 -13.24 17.69 5.46
C TYR A 369 -12.08 17.56 6.46
N PRO A 370 -11.83 18.57 7.31
CA PRO A 370 -10.96 18.42 8.46
C PRO A 370 -11.25 17.14 9.23
N GLN A 371 -10.20 16.45 9.67
CA GLN A 371 -10.29 15.16 10.34
C GLN A 371 -9.35 15.12 11.55
N LYS A 372 -9.84 14.60 12.67
CA LYS A 372 -9.01 14.31 13.84
C LYS A 372 -9.30 12.91 14.36
N LEU A 373 -8.23 12.17 14.64
CA LEU A 373 -8.29 10.85 15.24
C LEU A 373 -7.61 10.88 16.61
N VAL A 374 -8.32 10.41 17.64
CA VAL A 374 -7.81 10.29 19.01
C VAL A 374 -7.77 8.82 19.39
N ASN A 375 -6.61 8.38 19.86
CA ASN A 375 -6.41 7.05 20.41
C ASN A 375 -6.64 7.08 21.92
N ILE A 376 -7.56 6.27 22.42
CA ILE A 376 -7.89 6.19 23.84
C ILE A 376 -7.51 4.80 24.34
N ARG A 377 -6.68 4.75 25.37
CA ARG A 377 -6.29 3.49 26.01
C ARG A 377 -7.49 2.95 26.78
N VAL A 378 -7.81 1.68 26.56
CA VAL A 378 -8.95 0.99 27.19
C VAL A 378 -8.52 -0.41 27.61
N GLU A 379 -9.26 -1.02 28.54
CA GLU A 379 -9.04 -2.43 28.86
C GLU A 379 -9.33 -3.32 27.65
N ASN A 380 -8.47 -4.31 27.43
CA ASN A 380 -8.57 -5.20 26.25
C ASN A 380 -9.92 -5.94 26.18
N SER A 381 -10.49 -6.27 27.35
CA SER A 381 -11.81 -6.91 27.49
C SER A 381 -12.98 -6.01 27.06
N MET A 382 -12.80 -4.70 27.09
CA MET A 382 -13.83 -3.69 26.79
C MET A 382 -13.69 -3.11 25.39
N LYS A 383 -12.53 -3.26 24.74
CA LYS A 383 -12.21 -2.69 23.44
C LYS A 383 -13.28 -2.99 22.39
N ASP A 384 -13.64 -4.26 22.23
CA ASP A 384 -14.60 -4.72 21.22
C ASP A 384 -16.06 -4.50 21.66
N LYS A 385 -16.30 -4.23 22.94
CA LYS A 385 -17.61 -3.98 23.53
C LYS A 385 -17.93 -2.51 23.76
N ALA A 386 -17.05 -1.61 23.35
CA ALA A 386 -17.22 -0.17 23.58
C ALA A 386 -18.58 0.35 23.10
N MET A 387 -19.07 -0.14 21.96
CA MET A 387 -20.37 0.26 21.40
C MET A 387 -21.57 -0.34 22.16
N GLU A 388 -21.37 -1.32 23.03
CA GLU A 388 -22.41 -1.89 23.89
C GLU A 388 -22.62 -1.03 25.16
N VAL A 389 -21.69 -0.10 25.47
CA VAL A 389 -21.78 0.81 26.61
C VAL A 389 -22.81 1.91 26.29
N PRO A 390 -23.94 1.98 27.04
CA PRO A 390 -25.06 2.88 26.67
C PRO A 390 -24.67 4.36 26.60
N ALA A 391 -23.75 4.82 27.46
CA ALA A 391 -23.30 6.21 27.47
C ALA A 391 -22.48 6.54 26.21
N ILE A 392 -21.64 5.61 25.73
CA ILE A 392 -20.85 5.78 24.52
C ILE A 392 -21.75 5.79 23.28
N ALA A 393 -22.67 4.85 23.17
CA ALA A 393 -23.62 4.80 22.06
C ALA A 393 -24.47 6.08 22.00
N ALA A 394 -24.98 6.54 23.15
CA ALA A 394 -25.83 7.74 23.24
C ALA A 394 -25.07 9.02 22.87
N ILE A 395 -23.81 9.18 23.26
CA ILE A 395 -23.05 10.38 22.91
C ILE A 395 -22.74 10.40 21.41
N ILE A 396 -22.42 9.25 20.80
CA ILE A 396 -22.18 9.15 19.36
C ILE A 396 -23.44 9.54 18.60
N GLU A 397 -24.60 8.95 18.93
CA GLU A 397 -25.88 9.26 18.30
C GLU A 397 -26.21 10.76 18.41
N LYS A 398 -25.98 11.35 19.59
CA LYS A 398 -26.19 12.77 19.81
C LYS A 398 -25.32 13.64 18.92
N MET A 399 -24.01 13.33 18.83
CA MET A 399 -23.06 14.10 18.01
C MET A 399 -23.38 13.94 16.51
N GLU A 400 -23.72 12.74 16.05
CA GLU A 400 -24.16 12.51 14.66
C GLU A 400 -25.42 13.30 14.31
N ALA A 401 -26.38 13.37 15.23
CA ALA A 401 -27.59 14.20 15.06
C ALA A 401 -27.24 15.69 14.96
N GLU A 402 -26.33 16.20 15.77
CA GLU A 402 -25.86 17.59 15.72
C GLU A 402 -25.14 17.92 14.40
N MET A 403 -24.38 16.99 13.83
CA MET A 403 -23.71 17.15 12.52
C MET A 403 -24.70 17.30 11.35
N ALA A 404 -25.91 16.79 11.48
CA ALA A 404 -26.98 16.89 10.47
C ALA A 404 -26.54 16.50 9.04
N GLY A 405 -25.68 15.49 8.92
CA GLY A 405 -25.10 15.00 7.65
C GLY A 405 -23.94 15.84 7.10
N ASN A 406 -23.48 16.87 7.81
CA ASN A 406 -22.31 17.66 7.46
C ASN A 406 -21.02 17.21 8.18
N GLY A 407 -21.02 16.03 8.74
CA GLY A 407 -19.88 15.44 9.41
C GLY A 407 -20.03 13.93 9.50
N ARG A 408 -19.02 13.30 10.06
CA ARG A 408 -18.99 11.86 10.28
C ARG A 408 -18.21 11.53 11.54
N ILE A 409 -18.67 10.51 12.25
CA ILE A 409 -17.98 9.93 13.41
C ILE A 409 -17.64 8.49 13.07
N LEU A 410 -16.44 8.06 13.44
CA LEU A 410 -16.01 6.66 13.36
C LEU A 410 -15.35 6.27 14.68
N VAL A 411 -15.96 5.33 15.38
CA VAL A 411 -15.38 4.74 16.59
C VAL A 411 -15.10 3.27 16.32
N ARG A 412 -13.83 2.87 16.48
CA ARG A 412 -13.42 1.49 16.20
C ARG A 412 -12.30 1.02 17.12
N PRO A 413 -12.25 -0.28 17.46
CA PRO A 413 -11.11 -0.86 18.17
C PRO A 413 -9.85 -0.88 17.29
N SER A 414 -8.67 -0.77 17.93
CA SER A 414 -7.40 -1.10 17.27
C SER A 414 -7.27 -2.62 17.12
N GLY A 415 -6.81 -3.09 15.96
CA GLY A 415 -6.58 -4.53 15.74
C GLY A 415 -5.50 -5.12 16.64
N THR A 416 -4.45 -4.34 16.94
CA THR A 416 -3.22 -4.84 17.59
C THR A 416 -2.99 -4.28 18.99
N GLU A 417 -3.56 -3.13 19.33
CA GLU A 417 -3.29 -2.42 20.58
C GLU A 417 -4.53 -2.33 21.46
N PRO A 418 -4.39 -2.16 22.79
CA PRO A 418 -5.50 -1.94 23.71
C PRO A 418 -6.02 -0.50 23.60
N LEU A 419 -6.43 -0.11 22.41
CA LEU A 419 -6.89 1.24 22.05
C LEU A 419 -8.27 1.21 21.40
N LEU A 420 -9.10 2.17 21.78
CA LEU A 420 -10.27 2.58 21.01
C LEU A 420 -9.92 3.85 20.22
N ARG A 421 -10.18 3.84 18.94
CA ARG A 421 -9.94 4.96 18.03
C ARG A 421 -11.23 5.72 17.79
N VAL A 422 -11.24 7.00 18.17
CA VAL A 422 -12.36 7.91 17.93
C VAL A 422 -11.91 8.92 16.87
N MET A 423 -12.63 8.97 15.77
CA MET A 423 -12.39 9.90 14.67
C MET A 423 -13.64 10.72 14.39
N ALA A 424 -13.49 12.00 14.10
CA ALA A 424 -14.53 12.84 13.56
C ALA A 424 -14.04 13.61 12.33
N GLU A 425 -14.95 13.85 11.41
CA GLU A 425 -14.81 14.75 10.27
C GLU A 425 -15.94 15.77 10.32
N ALA A 426 -15.62 17.05 10.09
CA ALA A 426 -16.60 18.14 10.08
C ALA A 426 -16.12 19.28 9.16
N PRO A 427 -16.96 20.28 8.82
CA PRO A 427 -16.59 21.38 7.94
C PRO A 427 -15.43 22.25 8.44
N THR A 428 -15.20 22.33 9.74
CA THR A 428 -14.16 23.14 10.36
C THR A 428 -13.39 22.37 11.43
N ASP A 429 -12.11 22.73 11.64
CA ASP A 429 -11.28 22.15 12.71
C ASP A 429 -11.92 22.31 14.11
N ALA A 430 -12.55 23.44 14.38
CA ALA A 430 -13.22 23.70 15.66
C ALA A 430 -14.38 22.74 15.91
N GLU A 431 -15.17 22.42 14.88
CA GLU A 431 -16.23 21.41 14.96
C GLU A 431 -15.66 20.01 15.15
N VAL A 432 -14.59 19.66 14.44
CA VAL A 432 -13.91 18.38 14.60
C VAL A 432 -13.40 18.19 16.02
N ASP A 433 -12.72 19.21 16.57
CA ASP A 433 -12.23 19.19 17.96
C ASP A 433 -13.38 19.01 18.95
N TYR A 434 -14.47 19.75 18.78
CA TYR A 434 -15.64 19.65 19.65
C TYR A 434 -16.24 18.23 19.66
N TYR A 435 -16.45 17.65 18.48
CA TYR A 435 -17.08 16.32 18.36
C TYR A 435 -16.15 15.21 18.90
N VAL A 436 -14.89 15.24 18.48
CA VAL A 436 -13.94 14.18 18.88
C VAL A 436 -13.68 14.23 20.38
N ASP A 437 -13.44 15.42 20.95
CA ASP A 437 -13.08 15.55 22.36
C ASP A 437 -14.29 15.22 23.25
N THR A 438 -15.51 15.61 22.85
CA THR A 438 -16.76 15.25 23.57
C THR A 438 -16.95 13.74 23.66
N ILE A 439 -16.73 13.01 22.56
CA ILE A 439 -16.85 11.54 22.56
C ILE A 439 -15.69 10.90 23.34
N ALA A 440 -14.47 11.40 23.13
CA ALA A 440 -13.29 10.88 23.80
C ALA A 440 -13.38 10.98 25.33
N ASP A 441 -13.95 12.07 25.85
CA ASP A 441 -14.12 12.26 27.29
C ASP A 441 -15.11 11.26 27.88
N VAL A 442 -16.21 10.96 27.19
CA VAL A 442 -17.16 9.91 27.62
C VAL A 442 -16.49 8.53 27.57
N VAL A 443 -15.75 8.22 26.51
CA VAL A 443 -15.03 6.94 26.39
C VAL A 443 -14.01 6.79 27.51
N ARG A 444 -13.24 7.84 27.85
CA ARG A 444 -12.28 7.83 28.96
C ARG A 444 -12.96 7.61 30.32
N ALA A 445 -14.10 8.24 30.52
CA ALA A 445 -14.85 8.13 31.78
C ALA A 445 -15.46 6.75 32.01
N GLU A 446 -15.92 6.09 30.93
CA GLU A 446 -16.65 4.82 31.02
C GLU A 446 -15.75 3.59 30.97
N ILE A 447 -14.71 3.59 30.11
CA ILE A 447 -13.87 2.43 29.83
C ILE A 447 -12.36 2.75 29.70
N GLY A 448 -11.95 3.99 29.94
CA GLY A 448 -10.54 4.38 29.92
C GLY A 448 -9.71 3.68 31.01
N SER A 449 -8.44 3.33 30.69
CA SER A 449 -7.51 2.65 31.61
C SER A 449 -6.23 3.44 31.82
#